data_66b88f8c25241673dc842018e217db43
#
_entry.id   66b88f8c25241673dc842018e217db43
#
_cell.length_a   1.000
_cell.length_b   1.000
_cell.length_c   1.000
_cell.angle_alpha   90.00
_cell.angle_beta   90.00
_cell.angle_gamma   90.00
#
_symmetry.space_group_name_H-M   'P 1'
#
loop_
_entity.id
_entity.type
_entity.pdbx_description
1 polymer ?
#
loop_
_entity_poly.entity_id
_entity_poly.type
_entity_poly.pdbx_seq_one_letter_code
_entity_poly.pdbx_strand_id
1 'polypeptide(L)'
;MASGMLDDFVNRKYDRTKIVYDHPLQEPILKDTYGVILYQEQVMKMSVVLAGFTPGEADSLRKAMSKKIPEVIEKQREKFVRGAKEKGVGRKNSEKIFNNIVAFAGYGFNKSHSAAYGIISYKTAYLKANYPLEYITALFNSEIGRPAAKNNEESKLAMYLDDTSAFGIKVLPPDIHHSDGKFKIEGKNIRFGLLAVKNVGKGVTESIEQSRIENGQLKSFKGWVDFLQRIDLKSINKKALESLIKAGAFDSFGTDKFVIRGSLIQNIDSYADKVAKIKQYRESLQGLLFDSANTITDILSFQEAKPLEPLEALNFEKEVLGFYISGHPLTHRKKDLIAYSNYRLDKLPQLKGNADRKAVRIAGMITSVKKLISKTKKEPYARFKIEDLYSSVDTLLFPKNFEKLSSYLTLNNIVTIKGWLTNMQGQFEIIAEDIMTIDEAKKKFPSKCDEIRIKFSVTRFDDTLEEELKKIFKVYAGKMKVYLILEDPLHGNFSIETEYLSDYSDNFINDVETLIGFKDSVELHYTD
;
A
#
# COMPACT_ATOMS: atom_id res chain seq x y z
N MET A 1 -17.28 20.30 6.85
CA MET A 1 -17.43 21.40 5.86
C MET A 1 -18.86 21.90 5.98
N ALA A 2 -19.01 23.11 6.48
CA ALA A 2 -20.31 23.61 6.92
C ALA A 2 -21.02 24.35 5.79
N SER A 3 -21.63 23.73 4.82
CA SER A 3 -22.60 24.48 4.04
C SER A 3 -23.40 23.67 3.02
N GLY A 4 -23.37 22.37 2.99
CA GLY A 4 -24.12 21.64 1.95
C GLY A 4 -23.69 21.93 0.49
N MET A 5 -22.83 22.94 0.26
CA MET A 5 -22.42 23.35 -1.10
C MET A 5 -21.67 22.25 -1.86
N LEU A 6 -20.91 21.41 -1.17
CA LEU A 6 -20.23 20.29 -1.81
C LEU A 6 -21.23 19.23 -2.25
N ASP A 7 -22.22 18.96 -1.42
CA ASP A 7 -23.29 18.00 -1.73
C ASP A 7 -24.15 18.53 -2.88
N ASP A 8 -24.48 19.84 -2.88
CA ASP A 8 -25.17 20.49 -3.99
C ASP A 8 -24.38 20.38 -5.30
N PHE A 9 -23.07 20.65 -5.26
CA PHE A 9 -22.22 20.53 -6.44
C PHE A 9 -22.23 19.09 -7.00
N VAL A 10 -22.02 18.08 -6.13
CA VAL A 10 -22.01 16.67 -6.51
C VAL A 10 -23.38 16.25 -7.08
N ASN A 11 -24.47 16.58 -6.38
CA ASN A 11 -25.81 16.21 -6.80
C ASN A 11 -26.21 16.83 -8.13
N ARG A 12 -25.85 18.10 -8.35
CA ARG A 12 -26.15 18.80 -9.62
C ARG A 12 -25.26 18.33 -10.77
N LYS A 13 -23.98 18.01 -10.49
CA LYS A 13 -23.05 17.44 -11.46
C LYS A 13 -23.52 16.10 -12.04
N TYR A 14 -24.18 15.28 -11.21
CA TYR A 14 -24.70 13.97 -11.60
C TYR A 14 -26.20 13.96 -11.87
N ASP A 15 -26.81 15.13 -12.17
CA ASP A 15 -28.22 15.29 -12.48
C ASP A 15 -29.22 14.74 -11.44
N ARG A 16 -28.75 14.57 -10.18
CA ARG A 16 -29.62 14.14 -9.07
C ARG A 16 -30.54 15.24 -8.59
N THR A 17 -30.14 16.51 -8.78
CA THR A 17 -30.92 17.71 -8.48
C THR A 17 -30.76 18.73 -9.60
N LYS A 18 -31.82 19.52 -9.85
CA LYS A 18 -31.80 20.55 -10.90
C LYS A 18 -30.85 21.71 -10.53
N ILE A 19 -30.15 22.23 -11.53
CA ILE A 19 -29.37 23.46 -11.40
C ILE A 19 -30.35 24.64 -11.32
N VAL A 20 -30.21 25.47 -10.30
CA VAL A 20 -31.04 26.65 -10.09
C VAL A 20 -30.16 27.89 -9.93
N TYR A 21 -30.51 28.94 -10.63
CA TYR A 21 -29.88 30.27 -10.51
C TYR A 21 -30.87 31.22 -9.88
N ASP A 22 -30.41 32.06 -8.93
CA ASP A 22 -31.24 33.09 -8.31
C ASP A 22 -31.56 34.23 -9.27
N HIS A 23 -30.74 34.42 -10.32
CA HIS A 23 -30.95 35.35 -11.41
C HIS A 23 -30.27 34.85 -12.70
N PRO A 24 -30.85 35.10 -13.91
CA PRO A 24 -30.26 34.62 -15.18
C PRO A 24 -28.82 35.07 -15.43
N LEU A 25 -28.45 36.27 -14.96
CA LEU A 25 -27.06 36.78 -15.08
C LEU A 25 -26.02 35.94 -14.32
N GLN A 26 -26.43 35.03 -13.43
CA GLN A 26 -25.52 34.09 -12.75
C GLN A 26 -25.12 32.93 -13.64
N GLU A 27 -25.97 32.52 -14.59
CA GLU A 27 -25.71 31.32 -15.40
C GLU A 27 -24.35 31.34 -16.11
N PRO A 28 -23.97 32.40 -16.87
CA PRO A 28 -22.69 32.43 -17.57
C PRO A 28 -21.47 32.46 -16.62
N ILE A 29 -21.69 32.71 -15.32
CA ILE A 29 -20.63 32.77 -14.32
C ILE A 29 -20.50 31.41 -13.58
N LEU A 30 -21.64 30.78 -13.31
CA LEU A 30 -21.72 29.60 -12.45
C LEU A 30 -22.00 28.30 -13.22
N LYS A 31 -22.18 28.34 -14.54
CA LYS A 31 -22.49 27.16 -15.36
C LYS A 31 -21.45 26.06 -15.19
N ASP A 32 -20.16 26.40 -15.25
CA ASP A 32 -19.06 25.42 -15.11
C ASP A 32 -19.00 24.78 -13.73
N THR A 33 -19.69 25.36 -12.74
CA THR A 33 -19.75 24.89 -11.36
C THR A 33 -21.17 24.50 -10.94
N TYR A 34 -22.02 24.16 -11.91
CA TYR A 34 -23.40 23.68 -11.71
C TYR A 34 -24.24 24.59 -10.80
N GLY A 35 -24.07 25.91 -10.95
CA GLY A 35 -24.79 26.92 -10.15
C GLY A 35 -24.29 27.09 -8.72
N VAL A 36 -23.14 26.53 -8.37
CA VAL A 36 -22.52 26.66 -7.04
C VAL A 36 -21.33 27.63 -7.11
N ILE A 37 -21.19 28.51 -6.11
CA ILE A 37 -20.03 29.41 -5.99
C ILE A 37 -18.87 28.57 -5.42
N LEU A 38 -17.81 28.39 -6.20
CA LEU A 38 -16.59 27.66 -5.79
C LEU A 38 -15.33 28.52 -5.78
N TYR A 39 -15.28 29.56 -6.64
CA TYR A 39 -14.07 30.32 -6.86
C TYR A 39 -14.22 31.78 -6.48
N GLN A 40 -13.14 32.36 -5.94
CA GLN A 40 -13.07 33.79 -5.63
C GLN A 40 -13.34 34.67 -6.87
N GLU A 41 -12.88 34.23 -8.03
CA GLU A 41 -13.09 34.89 -9.31
C GLU A 41 -14.57 34.94 -9.72
N GLN A 42 -15.38 33.96 -9.33
CA GLN A 42 -16.82 33.97 -9.55
C GLN A 42 -17.49 35.05 -8.70
N VAL A 43 -17.07 35.20 -7.43
CA VAL A 43 -17.53 36.28 -6.55
C VAL A 43 -17.25 37.64 -7.16
N MET A 44 -16.00 37.87 -7.62
CA MET A 44 -15.62 39.13 -8.26
C MET A 44 -16.45 39.39 -9.52
N LYS A 45 -16.58 38.36 -10.39
CA LYS A 45 -17.34 38.48 -11.64
C LYS A 45 -18.84 38.72 -11.40
N MET A 46 -19.42 38.08 -10.39
CA MET A 46 -20.81 38.37 -9.97
C MET A 46 -20.98 39.79 -9.49
N SER A 47 -20.05 40.31 -8.70
CA SER A 47 -20.10 41.68 -8.20
C SER A 47 -20.03 42.70 -9.35
N VAL A 48 -19.23 42.46 -10.37
CA VAL A 48 -19.14 43.31 -11.55
C VAL A 48 -20.42 43.20 -12.40
N VAL A 49 -20.86 41.98 -12.72
CA VAL A 49 -21.96 41.76 -13.68
C VAL A 49 -23.32 42.10 -13.08
N LEU A 50 -23.58 41.64 -11.84
CA LEU A 50 -24.88 41.81 -11.21
C LEU A 50 -25.05 43.18 -10.54
N ALA A 51 -23.96 43.74 -10.00
CA ALA A 51 -24.04 44.95 -9.17
C ALA A 51 -23.23 46.16 -9.71
N GLY A 52 -22.60 46.01 -10.87
CA GLY A 52 -21.89 47.11 -11.52
C GLY A 52 -20.62 47.57 -10.80
N PHE A 53 -20.01 46.70 -10.00
CA PHE A 53 -18.74 47.03 -9.36
C PHE A 53 -17.63 47.17 -10.39
N THR A 54 -16.70 48.08 -10.14
CA THR A 54 -15.43 48.06 -10.86
C THR A 54 -14.59 46.86 -10.46
N PRO A 55 -13.63 46.40 -11.29
CA PRO A 55 -12.73 45.31 -10.92
C PRO A 55 -11.98 45.51 -9.58
N GLY A 56 -11.57 46.75 -9.29
CA GLY A 56 -10.91 47.11 -8.04
C GLY A 56 -11.83 47.02 -6.82
N GLU A 57 -13.09 47.40 -6.96
CA GLU A 57 -14.09 47.25 -5.91
C GLU A 57 -14.46 45.81 -5.65
N ALA A 58 -14.57 44.97 -6.70
CA ALA A 58 -14.79 43.56 -6.57
C ALA A 58 -13.61 42.84 -5.85
N ASP A 59 -12.37 43.25 -6.13
CA ASP A 59 -11.20 42.76 -5.41
C ASP A 59 -11.17 43.24 -3.95
N SER A 60 -11.58 44.47 -3.69
CA SER A 60 -11.72 45.00 -2.32
C SER A 60 -12.75 44.20 -1.51
N LEU A 61 -13.90 43.88 -2.13
CA LEU A 61 -14.89 42.99 -1.52
C LEU A 61 -14.29 41.63 -1.21
N ARG A 62 -13.64 40.98 -2.17
CA ARG A 62 -12.96 39.69 -1.98
C ARG A 62 -11.97 39.74 -0.81
N LYS A 63 -11.15 40.79 -0.73
CA LYS A 63 -10.19 40.95 0.38
C LYS A 63 -10.87 41.13 1.73
N ALA A 64 -11.93 41.94 1.78
CA ALA A 64 -12.72 42.18 3.00
C ALA A 64 -13.35 40.87 3.51
N MET A 65 -13.84 40.05 2.59
CA MET A 65 -14.44 38.77 2.88
C MET A 65 -13.39 37.76 3.41
N SER A 66 -12.23 37.65 2.76
CA SER A 66 -11.13 36.78 3.21
C SER A 66 -10.61 37.16 4.60
N LYS A 67 -10.60 38.47 4.92
CA LYS A 67 -10.18 39.00 6.23
C LYS A 67 -11.32 39.04 7.26
N LYS A 68 -12.55 38.68 6.86
CA LYS A 68 -13.76 38.73 7.70
C LYS A 68 -13.97 40.06 8.42
N ILE A 69 -13.91 41.17 7.68
CA ILE A 69 -14.09 42.53 8.24
C ILE A 69 -15.58 42.94 8.11
N PRO A 70 -16.40 42.83 9.20
CA PRO A 70 -17.85 42.95 9.12
C PRO A 70 -18.32 44.30 8.59
N GLU A 71 -17.73 45.41 9.07
CA GLU A 71 -18.10 46.78 8.68
C GLU A 71 -17.92 47.02 7.18
N VAL A 72 -16.81 46.51 6.61
CA VAL A 72 -16.54 46.66 5.18
C VAL A 72 -17.51 45.79 4.37
N ILE A 73 -17.80 44.59 4.84
CA ILE A 73 -18.74 43.67 4.18
C ILE A 73 -20.12 44.28 4.13
N GLU A 74 -20.60 44.90 5.22
CA GLU A 74 -21.94 45.53 5.24
C GLU A 74 -22.02 46.75 4.33
N LYS A 75 -21.01 47.60 4.31
CA LYS A 75 -20.92 48.70 3.36
C LYS A 75 -20.94 48.23 1.90
N GLN A 76 -20.29 47.13 1.61
CA GLN A 76 -20.29 46.50 0.28
C GLN A 76 -21.66 45.87 -0.05
N ARG A 77 -22.39 45.36 0.95
CA ARG A 77 -23.75 44.85 0.81
C ARG A 77 -24.70 45.92 0.30
N GLU A 78 -24.73 47.08 0.96
CA GLU A 78 -25.59 48.19 0.55
C GLU A 78 -25.29 48.64 -0.90
N LYS A 79 -24.01 48.72 -1.23
CA LYS A 79 -23.58 49.06 -2.59
C LYS A 79 -24.01 47.98 -3.60
N PHE A 80 -23.82 46.69 -3.27
CA PHE A 80 -24.21 45.58 -4.12
C PHE A 80 -25.72 45.58 -4.41
N VAL A 81 -26.54 45.69 -3.37
CA VAL A 81 -28.01 45.69 -3.50
C VAL A 81 -28.48 46.87 -4.35
N ARG A 82 -27.91 48.08 -4.15
CA ARG A 82 -28.24 49.27 -4.94
C ARG A 82 -27.86 49.08 -6.41
N GLY A 83 -26.62 48.69 -6.70
CA GLY A 83 -26.16 48.47 -8.07
C GLY A 83 -26.88 47.34 -8.77
N ALA A 84 -27.23 46.26 -8.03
CA ALA A 84 -28.01 45.15 -8.56
C ALA A 84 -29.43 45.58 -8.98
N LYS A 85 -30.06 46.46 -8.22
CA LYS A 85 -31.36 47.07 -8.59
C LYS A 85 -31.27 47.82 -9.92
N GLU A 86 -30.21 48.60 -10.15
CA GLU A 86 -29.95 49.32 -11.40
C GLU A 86 -29.78 48.40 -12.61
N LYS A 87 -29.33 47.14 -12.36
CA LYS A 87 -29.18 46.06 -13.35
C LYS A 87 -30.42 45.16 -13.48
N GLY A 88 -31.55 45.54 -12.87
CA GLY A 88 -32.81 44.81 -12.94
C GLY A 88 -32.92 43.62 -11.99
N VAL A 89 -31.98 43.43 -11.08
CA VAL A 89 -32.05 42.37 -10.07
C VAL A 89 -32.90 42.84 -8.90
N GLY A 90 -34.00 42.18 -8.65
CA GLY A 90 -34.91 42.53 -7.56
C GLY A 90 -34.22 42.46 -6.19
N ARG A 91 -34.63 43.33 -5.24
CA ARG A 91 -34.00 43.46 -3.91
C ARG A 91 -33.88 42.11 -3.18
N LYS A 92 -34.93 41.28 -3.15
CA LYS A 92 -34.93 39.98 -2.50
C LYS A 92 -33.85 39.04 -3.06
N ASN A 93 -33.71 39.01 -4.38
CA ASN A 93 -32.70 38.17 -5.05
C ASN A 93 -31.29 38.73 -4.84
N SER A 94 -31.09 40.04 -4.89
CA SER A 94 -29.77 40.65 -4.65
C SER A 94 -29.28 40.45 -3.23
N GLU A 95 -30.15 40.54 -2.23
CA GLU A 95 -29.82 40.22 -0.83
C GLU A 95 -29.49 38.73 -0.65
N LYS A 96 -30.28 37.85 -1.27
CA LYS A 96 -29.99 36.39 -1.26
C LYS A 96 -28.65 36.04 -1.90
N ILE A 97 -28.39 36.59 -3.08
CA ILE A 97 -27.12 36.39 -3.81
C ILE A 97 -25.96 36.92 -2.98
N PHE A 98 -26.07 38.11 -2.38
CA PHE A 98 -25.00 38.61 -1.53
C PHE A 98 -24.77 37.77 -0.28
N ASN A 99 -25.83 37.25 0.35
CA ASN A 99 -25.70 36.32 1.47
C ASN A 99 -24.97 35.04 1.08
N ASN A 100 -25.28 34.50 -0.11
CA ASN A 100 -24.56 33.33 -0.64
C ASN A 100 -23.07 33.66 -0.88
N ILE A 101 -22.78 34.83 -1.41
CA ILE A 101 -21.42 35.35 -1.60
C ILE A 101 -20.69 35.42 -0.26
N VAL A 102 -21.32 35.98 0.78
CA VAL A 102 -20.73 36.12 2.13
C VAL A 102 -20.51 34.75 2.78
N ALA A 103 -21.50 33.87 2.69
CA ALA A 103 -21.38 32.50 3.24
C ALA A 103 -20.21 31.74 2.61
N PHE A 104 -19.97 31.95 1.32
CA PHE A 104 -18.84 31.37 0.60
C PHE A 104 -17.49 32.02 0.94
N ALA A 105 -17.46 33.25 1.34
CA ALA A 105 -16.25 34.07 1.48
C ALA A 105 -15.17 33.50 2.41
N GLY A 106 -15.58 32.72 3.41
CA GLY A 106 -14.64 32.03 4.31
C GLY A 106 -13.92 30.84 3.69
N TYR A 107 -14.37 30.37 2.50
CA TYR A 107 -13.94 29.12 1.86
C TYR A 107 -13.55 29.28 0.39
N GLY A 108 -13.66 30.49 -0.17
CA GLY A 108 -13.42 30.77 -1.58
C GLY A 108 -12.01 30.35 -2.03
N PHE A 109 -11.94 29.50 -3.03
CA PHE A 109 -10.69 29.00 -3.57
C PHE A 109 -10.25 29.79 -4.82
N ASN A 110 -8.94 29.92 -5.04
CA ASN A 110 -8.42 30.59 -6.23
C ASN A 110 -8.52 29.65 -7.45
N LYS A 111 -9.19 30.08 -8.53
CA LYS A 111 -9.40 29.28 -9.75
C LYS A 111 -8.08 28.95 -10.45
N SER A 112 -7.15 29.91 -10.51
CA SER A 112 -5.84 29.72 -11.16
C SER A 112 -5.02 28.66 -10.44
N HIS A 113 -5.07 28.65 -9.11
CA HIS A 113 -4.43 27.61 -8.30
C HIS A 113 -5.06 26.22 -8.57
N SER A 114 -6.39 26.13 -8.58
CA SER A 114 -7.09 24.89 -8.93
C SER A 114 -6.74 24.39 -10.32
N ALA A 115 -6.67 25.27 -11.31
CA ALA A 115 -6.32 24.92 -12.68
C ALA A 115 -4.90 24.37 -12.77
N ALA A 116 -3.92 25.00 -12.09
CA ALA A 116 -2.55 24.51 -12.05
C ALA A 116 -2.44 23.11 -11.43
N TYR A 117 -3.11 22.89 -10.27
CA TYR A 117 -3.15 21.57 -9.64
C TYR A 117 -3.93 20.56 -10.47
N GLY A 118 -5.00 20.96 -11.15
CA GLY A 118 -5.75 20.10 -12.07
C GLY A 118 -4.87 19.59 -13.22
N ILE A 119 -4.00 20.43 -13.79
CA ILE A 119 -3.03 20.02 -14.81
C ILE A 119 -2.03 19.00 -14.23
N ILE A 120 -1.52 19.24 -13.03
CA ILE A 120 -0.60 18.30 -12.36
C ILE A 120 -1.30 16.96 -12.11
N SER A 121 -2.52 16.98 -11.58
CA SER A 121 -3.32 15.77 -11.33
C SER A 121 -3.58 14.98 -12.60
N TYR A 122 -3.91 15.68 -13.69
CA TYR A 122 -4.09 15.05 -15.01
C TYR A 122 -2.79 14.41 -15.51
N LYS A 123 -1.67 15.14 -15.45
CA LYS A 123 -0.36 14.62 -15.88
C LYS A 123 0.05 13.37 -15.09
N THR A 124 -0.11 13.39 -13.77
CA THR A 124 0.22 12.24 -12.92
C THR A 124 -0.67 11.04 -13.22
N ALA A 125 -1.98 11.26 -13.40
CA ALA A 125 -2.91 10.20 -13.79
C ALA A 125 -2.58 9.62 -15.18
N TYR A 126 -2.26 10.49 -16.16
CA TYR A 126 -1.85 10.09 -17.49
C TYR A 126 -0.58 9.23 -17.48
N LEU A 127 0.45 9.69 -16.73
CA LEU A 127 1.70 8.94 -16.60
C LEU A 127 1.48 7.59 -15.91
N LYS A 128 0.68 7.54 -14.84
CA LYS A 128 0.36 6.28 -14.15
C LYS A 128 -0.38 5.30 -15.07
N ALA A 129 -1.28 5.78 -15.92
CA ALA A 129 -2.07 4.93 -16.81
C ALA A 129 -1.27 4.42 -18.03
N ASN A 130 -0.40 5.25 -18.61
CA ASN A 130 0.29 4.94 -19.87
C ASN A 130 1.75 4.47 -19.68
N TYR A 131 2.39 4.85 -18.56
CA TYR A 131 3.79 4.54 -18.22
C TYR A 131 3.89 4.11 -16.75
N PRO A 132 3.15 3.05 -16.33
CA PRO A 132 3.07 2.66 -14.91
C PRO A 132 4.44 2.28 -14.34
N LEU A 133 5.29 1.60 -15.11
CA LEU A 133 6.59 1.14 -14.67
C LEU A 133 7.52 2.30 -14.32
N GLU A 134 7.64 3.29 -15.19
CA GLU A 134 8.45 4.50 -15.01
C GLU A 134 7.86 5.38 -13.89
N TYR A 135 6.55 5.54 -13.89
CA TYR A 135 5.85 6.37 -12.91
C TYR A 135 6.03 5.83 -11.49
N ILE A 136 5.80 4.52 -11.29
CA ILE A 136 5.95 3.89 -9.97
C ILE A 136 7.42 3.88 -9.54
N THR A 137 8.36 3.64 -10.46
CA THR A 137 9.81 3.76 -10.16
C THR A 137 10.18 5.16 -9.68
N ALA A 138 9.63 6.19 -10.30
CA ALA A 138 9.83 7.57 -9.87
C ALA A 138 9.20 7.86 -8.49
N LEU A 139 8.03 7.29 -8.19
CA LEU A 139 7.42 7.39 -6.86
C LEU A 139 8.29 6.75 -5.78
N PHE A 140 8.79 5.52 -6.01
CA PHE A 140 9.73 4.88 -5.08
C PHE A 140 10.96 5.76 -4.83
N ASN A 141 11.55 6.29 -5.88
CA ASN A 141 12.73 7.17 -5.78
C ASN A 141 12.43 8.48 -5.03
N SER A 142 11.19 8.96 -5.09
CA SER A 142 10.77 10.17 -4.36
C SER A 142 10.68 9.97 -2.85
N GLU A 143 10.56 8.73 -2.38
CA GLU A 143 10.47 8.40 -0.94
C GLU A 143 11.85 8.09 -0.31
N ILE A 144 12.91 7.93 -1.11
CA ILE A 144 14.27 7.71 -0.58
C ILE A 144 14.69 8.89 0.30
N GLY A 145 15.14 8.60 1.51
CA GLY A 145 15.63 9.59 2.47
C GLY A 145 14.54 10.40 3.19
N ARG A 146 13.27 10.13 2.94
CA ARG A 146 12.19 10.71 3.73
C ARG A 146 12.12 10.03 5.10
N PRO A 147 11.89 10.80 6.17
CA PRO A 147 11.71 10.20 7.49
C PRO A 147 10.51 9.25 7.47
N ALA A 148 10.65 8.11 8.15
CA ALA A 148 9.53 7.21 8.37
C ALA A 148 8.34 7.97 8.97
N ALA A 149 7.14 7.63 8.54
CA ALA A 149 5.92 8.28 9.01
C ALA A 149 5.86 8.26 10.54
N LYS A 150 5.60 9.41 11.15
CA LYS A 150 5.39 9.51 12.59
C LYS A 150 4.07 8.81 12.91
N ASN A 151 4.05 7.98 13.95
CA ASN A 151 2.83 7.36 14.50
C ASN A 151 2.25 6.13 13.77
N ASN A 152 3.06 5.10 13.46
CA ASN A 152 2.55 3.84 12.89
C ASN A 152 1.67 3.99 11.62
N GLU A 153 1.83 5.07 10.87
CA GLU A 153 1.30 5.14 9.51
C GLU A 153 2.11 4.18 8.63
N GLU A 154 1.43 3.49 7.74
CA GLU A 154 2.07 2.64 6.74
C GLU A 154 3.12 3.43 5.95
N SER A 155 4.27 2.81 5.71
CA SER A 155 5.27 3.39 4.82
C SER A 155 4.64 3.65 3.46
N LYS A 156 4.83 4.84 2.88
CA LYS A 156 4.37 5.12 1.53
C LYS A 156 4.93 4.15 0.50
N LEU A 157 6.13 3.62 0.76
CA LEU A 157 6.71 2.54 -0.05
C LEU A 157 5.83 1.28 -0.03
N ALA A 158 5.26 0.90 1.12
CA ALA A 158 4.34 -0.23 1.21
C ALA A 158 3.06 0.01 0.38
N MET A 159 2.47 1.22 0.47
CA MET A 159 1.32 1.59 -0.37
C MET A 159 1.63 1.52 -1.87
N TYR A 160 2.82 1.95 -2.29
CA TYR A 160 3.21 1.90 -3.70
C TYR A 160 3.50 0.47 -4.16
N LEU A 161 3.90 -0.43 -3.26
CA LEU A 161 4.05 -1.86 -3.55
C LEU A 161 2.71 -2.53 -3.88
N ASP A 162 1.66 -2.19 -3.14
CA ASP A 162 0.30 -2.66 -3.44
C ASP A 162 -0.13 -2.21 -4.84
N ASP A 163 0.15 -0.96 -5.20
CA ASP A 163 -0.08 -0.43 -6.55
C ASP A 163 0.68 -1.24 -7.63
N THR A 164 1.94 -1.68 -7.39
CA THR A 164 2.69 -2.45 -8.39
C THR A 164 2.01 -3.76 -8.74
N SER A 165 1.43 -4.43 -7.76
CA SER A 165 0.74 -5.70 -7.94
C SER A 165 -0.47 -5.56 -8.87
N ALA A 166 -1.22 -4.44 -8.77
CA ALA A 166 -2.35 -4.13 -9.63
C ALA A 166 -1.96 -3.95 -11.12
N PHE A 167 -0.71 -3.54 -11.39
CA PHE A 167 -0.17 -3.39 -12.75
C PHE A 167 0.63 -4.61 -13.22
N GLY A 168 0.70 -5.69 -12.43
CA GLY A 168 1.51 -6.87 -12.75
C GLY A 168 3.02 -6.62 -12.71
N ILE A 169 3.46 -5.52 -12.08
CA ILE A 169 4.86 -5.14 -11.93
C ILE A 169 5.40 -5.79 -10.65
N LYS A 170 6.53 -6.50 -10.74
CA LYS A 170 7.20 -7.06 -9.57
C LYS A 170 8.30 -6.13 -9.08
N VAL A 171 8.44 -5.99 -7.77
CA VAL A 171 9.61 -5.35 -7.17
C VAL A 171 10.60 -6.45 -6.79
N LEU A 172 11.76 -6.44 -7.44
CA LEU A 172 12.84 -7.38 -7.22
C LEU A 172 13.61 -6.98 -5.96
N PRO A 173 14.05 -7.92 -5.12
CA PRO A 173 14.78 -7.63 -3.89
C PRO A 173 16.09 -6.87 -4.18
N PRO A 174 16.66 -6.19 -3.17
CA PRO A 174 18.00 -5.63 -3.31
C PRO A 174 19.01 -6.74 -3.64
N ASP A 175 19.95 -6.45 -4.51
CA ASP A 175 20.98 -7.37 -4.94
C ASP A 175 22.30 -6.64 -5.14
N ILE A 176 23.38 -7.16 -4.56
CA ILE A 176 24.69 -6.51 -4.61
C ILE A 176 25.26 -6.40 -6.02
N HIS A 177 24.85 -7.25 -6.96
CA HIS A 177 25.27 -7.23 -8.35
C HIS A 177 24.44 -6.29 -9.21
N HIS A 178 23.13 -6.15 -8.91
CA HIS A 178 22.18 -5.52 -9.80
C HIS A 178 21.64 -4.19 -9.27
N SER A 179 21.48 -4.02 -7.95
CA SER A 179 20.89 -2.79 -7.39
C SER A 179 21.84 -1.61 -7.44
N ASP A 180 21.35 -0.45 -7.84
CA ASP A 180 22.04 0.82 -7.69
C ASP A 180 21.52 1.53 -6.42
N GLY A 181 22.01 2.73 -6.12
CA GLY A 181 21.50 3.49 -4.98
C GLY A 181 20.01 3.78 -5.10
N LYS A 182 19.51 4.10 -6.29
CA LYS A 182 18.10 4.34 -6.58
C LYS A 182 17.41 3.09 -7.11
N PHE A 183 16.07 3.04 -6.97
CA PHE A 183 15.25 2.08 -7.71
C PHE A 183 15.43 2.27 -9.21
N LYS A 184 15.52 1.17 -9.94
CA LYS A 184 15.65 1.20 -11.40
C LYS A 184 14.80 0.14 -12.06
N ILE A 185 14.50 0.38 -13.33
CA ILE A 185 13.78 -0.56 -14.17
C ILE A 185 14.72 -1.69 -14.59
N GLU A 186 14.28 -2.93 -14.42
CA GLU A 186 14.98 -4.15 -14.84
C GLU A 186 14.00 -5.03 -15.61
N GLY A 187 14.05 -4.96 -16.94
CA GLY A 187 13.07 -5.59 -17.81
C GLY A 187 11.66 -5.01 -17.61
N LYS A 188 10.72 -5.85 -17.17
CA LYS A 188 9.34 -5.45 -16.82
C LYS A 188 9.13 -5.25 -15.32
N ASN A 189 10.19 -5.25 -14.54
CA ASN A 189 10.17 -5.19 -13.08
C ASN A 189 10.92 -3.96 -12.57
N ILE A 190 10.83 -3.70 -11.27
CA ILE A 190 11.57 -2.64 -10.58
C ILE A 190 12.58 -3.30 -9.65
N ARG A 191 13.88 -3.02 -9.80
CA ARG A 191 14.93 -3.45 -8.86
C ARG A 191 14.97 -2.50 -7.67
N PHE A 192 15.02 -3.07 -6.46
CA PHE A 192 15.10 -2.31 -5.22
C PHE A 192 16.39 -1.48 -5.12
N GLY A 193 16.27 -0.21 -4.74
CA GLY A 193 17.40 0.71 -4.58
C GLY A 193 18.07 0.59 -3.21
N LEU A 194 19.40 0.49 -3.18
CA LEU A 194 20.15 0.30 -1.93
C LEU A 194 20.01 1.46 -0.93
N LEU A 195 19.78 2.69 -1.41
CA LEU A 195 19.54 3.87 -0.56
C LEU A 195 18.21 3.80 0.21
N ALA A 196 17.29 2.95 -0.19
CA ALA A 196 16.04 2.73 0.52
C ALA A 196 16.19 1.70 1.66
N VAL A 197 17.33 1.01 1.76
CA VAL A 197 17.66 0.14 2.87
C VAL A 197 18.08 0.99 4.08
N LYS A 198 17.49 0.74 5.23
CA LYS A 198 17.78 1.47 6.47
C LYS A 198 19.28 1.41 6.80
N ASN A 199 19.85 2.50 7.29
CA ASN A 199 21.26 2.67 7.62
C ASN A 199 22.24 2.63 6.43
N VAL A 200 21.76 2.52 5.19
CA VAL A 200 22.60 2.56 3.98
C VAL A 200 22.62 3.98 3.44
N GLY A 201 23.77 4.61 3.45
CA GLY A 201 23.97 5.98 2.96
C GLY A 201 24.57 6.03 1.56
N LYS A 202 24.62 7.26 1.00
CA LYS A 202 25.13 7.50 -0.37
C LYS A 202 26.56 7.02 -0.58
N GLY A 203 27.47 7.26 0.38
CA GLY A 203 28.85 6.79 0.27
C GLY A 203 28.99 5.27 0.17
N VAL A 204 28.10 4.54 0.89
CA VAL A 204 28.06 3.06 0.81
C VAL A 204 27.64 2.61 -0.58
N THR A 205 26.58 3.18 -1.14
CA THR A 205 26.05 2.78 -2.45
C THR A 205 27.00 3.14 -3.58
N GLU A 206 27.59 4.33 -3.54
CA GLU A 206 28.61 4.76 -4.52
C GLU A 206 29.85 3.86 -4.49
N SER A 207 30.30 3.46 -3.31
CA SER A 207 31.41 2.52 -3.16
C SER A 207 31.08 1.15 -3.76
N ILE A 208 29.85 0.63 -3.54
CA ILE A 208 29.38 -0.62 -4.13
C ILE A 208 29.34 -0.51 -5.67
N GLU A 209 28.74 0.55 -6.19
CA GLU A 209 28.62 0.79 -7.63
C GLU A 209 30.00 0.88 -8.32
N GLN A 210 30.93 1.63 -7.71
CA GLN A 210 32.31 1.76 -8.22
C GLN A 210 33.07 0.44 -8.15
N SER A 211 32.88 -0.33 -7.09
CA SER A 211 33.54 -1.63 -6.92
C SER A 211 33.07 -2.71 -7.91
N ARG A 212 31.97 -2.48 -8.61
CA ARG A 212 31.54 -3.36 -9.71
C ARG A 212 32.27 -3.08 -11.02
N ILE A 213 33.01 -2.00 -11.11
CA ILE A 213 33.72 -1.62 -12.33
C ILE A 213 35.18 -2.03 -12.20
N GLU A 214 35.66 -2.84 -13.10
CA GLU A 214 37.05 -3.23 -13.21
C GLU A 214 37.53 -2.99 -14.66
N ASN A 215 38.59 -2.21 -14.87
CA ASN A 215 39.09 -1.83 -16.18
C ASN A 215 38.02 -1.20 -17.12
N GLY A 216 37.07 -0.42 -16.53
CA GLY A 216 35.98 0.22 -17.27
C GLY A 216 34.85 -0.71 -17.70
N GLN A 217 34.86 -1.97 -17.27
CA GLN A 217 33.82 -2.97 -17.53
C GLN A 217 33.10 -3.37 -16.24
N LEU A 218 31.79 -3.63 -16.35
CA LEU A 218 30.99 -4.15 -15.25
C LEU A 218 31.40 -5.60 -14.96
N LYS A 219 31.82 -5.86 -13.72
CA LYS A 219 32.25 -7.18 -13.27
C LYS A 219 31.55 -7.55 -11.97
N SER A 220 30.75 -8.58 -12.02
CA SER A 220 30.06 -9.12 -10.84
C SER A 220 31.06 -9.60 -9.77
N PHE A 221 30.65 -9.52 -8.52
CA PHE A 221 31.41 -10.10 -7.42
C PHE A 221 31.33 -11.64 -7.48
N LYS A 222 32.46 -12.29 -7.25
CA LYS A 222 32.51 -13.77 -7.22
C LYS A 222 31.94 -14.38 -5.93
N GLY A 223 31.77 -13.57 -4.90
CA GLY A 223 31.26 -13.95 -3.59
C GLY A 223 31.67 -12.95 -2.51
N TRP A 224 31.44 -13.31 -1.24
CA TRP A 224 31.68 -12.48 -0.08
C TRP A 224 33.13 -11.96 0.02
N VAL A 225 34.10 -12.84 -0.18
CA VAL A 225 35.52 -12.49 -0.07
C VAL A 225 35.90 -11.46 -1.15
N ASP A 226 35.53 -11.71 -2.40
CA ASP A 226 35.80 -10.80 -3.53
C ASP A 226 35.12 -9.44 -3.30
N PHE A 227 33.88 -9.43 -2.79
CA PHE A 227 33.18 -8.19 -2.41
C PHE A 227 34.01 -7.38 -1.39
N LEU A 228 34.44 -8.00 -0.30
CA LEU A 228 35.21 -7.33 0.75
C LEU A 228 36.60 -6.89 0.28
N GLN A 229 37.19 -7.60 -0.68
CA GLN A 229 38.48 -7.21 -1.28
C GLN A 229 38.36 -5.99 -2.17
N ARG A 230 37.25 -5.84 -2.89
CA ARG A 230 37.06 -4.78 -3.89
C ARG A 230 36.41 -3.52 -3.32
N ILE A 231 35.60 -3.64 -2.26
CA ILE A 231 34.90 -2.52 -1.65
C ILE A 231 35.85 -1.57 -0.89
N ASP A 232 35.55 -0.27 -0.90
CA ASP A 232 36.22 0.66 0.02
C ASP A 232 35.70 0.44 1.45
N LEU A 233 36.53 -0.23 2.26
CA LEU A 233 36.22 -0.55 3.66
C LEU A 233 36.08 0.69 4.57
N LYS A 234 36.45 1.90 4.13
CA LYS A 234 36.25 3.14 4.86
C LYS A 234 34.82 3.66 4.71
N SER A 235 34.19 3.35 3.58
CA SER A 235 32.85 3.82 3.24
C SER A 235 31.73 2.96 3.87
N ILE A 236 32.00 1.68 4.19
CA ILE A 236 31.02 0.75 4.75
C ILE A 236 31.27 0.52 6.25
N ASN A 237 30.32 0.91 7.09
CA ASN A 237 30.32 0.56 8.50
C ASN A 237 29.54 -0.75 8.76
N LYS A 238 29.78 -1.36 9.93
CA LYS A 238 29.14 -2.62 10.36
C LYS A 238 27.60 -2.56 10.24
N LYS A 239 26.99 -1.44 10.66
CA LYS A 239 25.53 -1.29 10.67
C LYS A 239 24.92 -1.25 9.28
N ALA A 240 25.58 -0.61 8.32
CA ALA A 240 25.15 -0.61 6.92
C ALA A 240 25.27 -2.01 6.30
N LEU A 241 26.37 -2.69 6.57
CA LEU A 241 26.61 -4.05 6.09
C LEU A 241 25.57 -5.03 6.66
N GLU A 242 25.30 -4.98 7.97
CA GLU A 242 24.26 -5.74 8.63
C GLU A 242 22.89 -5.50 7.98
N SER A 243 22.55 -4.24 7.71
CA SER A 243 21.28 -3.90 7.06
C SER A 243 21.18 -4.44 5.63
N LEU A 244 22.27 -4.43 4.87
CA LEU A 244 22.32 -5.02 3.53
C LEU A 244 22.16 -6.55 3.58
N ILE A 245 22.78 -7.22 4.55
CA ILE A 245 22.63 -8.67 4.74
C ILE A 245 21.17 -8.99 5.12
N LYS A 246 20.60 -8.29 6.10
CA LYS A 246 19.21 -8.44 6.52
C LYS A 246 18.22 -8.20 5.37
N ALA A 247 18.53 -7.27 4.48
CA ALA A 247 17.74 -6.97 3.29
C ALA A 247 17.83 -8.05 2.19
N GLY A 248 18.77 -9.00 2.30
CA GLY A 248 18.99 -10.03 1.30
C GLY A 248 19.86 -9.60 0.12
N ALA A 249 20.59 -8.47 0.23
CA ALA A 249 21.40 -7.96 -0.88
C ALA A 249 22.52 -8.92 -1.33
N PHE A 250 22.89 -9.89 -0.52
CA PHE A 250 23.92 -10.90 -0.78
C PHE A 250 23.38 -12.29 -1.08
N ASP A 251 22.07 -12.46 -1.23
CA ASP A 251 21.44 -13.78 -1.46
C ASP A 251 21.95 -14.46 -2.72
N SER A 252 22.36 -13.69 -3.73
CA SER A 252 22.92 -14.17 -4.98
C SER A 252 24.34 -14.76 -4.86
N PHE A 253 24.97 -14.71 -3.68
CA PHE A 253 26.29 -15.34 -3.46
C PHE A 253 26.22 -16.86 -3.23
N GLY A 254 25.05 -17.44 -3.12
CA GLY A 254 24.88 -18.88 -2.96
C GLY A 254 23.54 -19.38 -3.49
N THR A 255 23.34 -20.69 -3.41
CA THR A 255 22.12 -21.35 -3.87
C THR A 255 20.98 -21.28 -2.84
N ASP A 256 21.33 -21.20 -1.56
CA ASP A 256 20.37 -21.07 -0.45
C ASP A 256 20.55 -19.75 0.28
N LYS A 257 19.58 -18.85 0.09
CA LYS A 257 19.55 -17.52 0.71
C LYS A 257 19.54 -17.57 2.25
N PHE A 258 18.93 -18.57 2.85
CA PHE A 258 18.85 -18.68 4.30
C PHE A 258 20.19 -19.08 4.92
N VAL A 259 20.95 -19.97 4.23
CA VAL A 259 22.33 -20.30 4.61
C VAL A 259 23.24 -19.08 4.48
N ILE A 260 23.17 -18.37 3.37
CA ILE A 260 24.00 -17.16 3.14
C ILE A 260 23.71 -16.09 4.17
N ARG A 261 22.44 -15.69 4.36
CA ARG A 261 22.08 -14.67 5.36
C ARG A 261 22.49 -15.09 6.78
N GLY A 262 22.21 -16.34 7.16
CA GLY A 262 22.58 -16.89 8.47
C GLY A 262 24.08 -16.85 8.72
N SER A 263 24.87 -17.29 7.76
CA SER A 263 26.34 -17.30 7.86
C SER A 263 26.90 -15.88 7.93
N LEU A 264 26.42 -14.94 7.12
CA LEU A 264 26.89 -13.56 7.12
C LEU A 264 26.51 -12.83 8.42
N ILE A 265 25.30 -13.00 8.94
CA ILE A 265 24.83 -12.38 10.20
C ILE A 265 25.65 -12.90 11.39
N GLN A 266 25.87 -14.20 11.49
CA GLN A 266 26.63 -14.78 12.62
C GLN A 266 28.10 -14.35 12.62
N ASN A 267 28.67 -14.07 11.45
CA ASN A 267 30.05 -13.59 11.32
C ASN A 267 30.21 -12.07 11.35
N ILE A 268 29.12 -11.30 11.42
CA ILE A 268 29.17 -9.83 11.33
C ILE A 268 29.93 -9.18 12.50
N ASP A 269 29.92 -9.77 13.69
CA ASP A 269 30.60 -9.25 14.87
C ASP A 269 32.12 -9.23 14.70
N SER A 270 32.67 -10.21 13.99
CA SER A 270 34.11 -10.27 13.67
C SER A 270 34.51 -9.36 12.49
N TYR A 271 33.54 -8.70 11.84
CA TYR A 271 33.81 -7.87 10.66
C TYR A 271 34.79 -6.73 10.93
N ALA A 272 34.61 -5.98 12.02
CA ALA A 272 35.48 -4.85 12.37
C ALA A 272 36.94 -5.31 12.55
N ASP A 273 37.15 -6.44 13.24
CA ASP A 273 38.49 -7.02 13.47
C ASP A 273 39.12 -7.51 12.15
N LYS A 274 38.31 -8.15 11.28
CA LYS A 274 38.76 -8.58 9.96
C LYS A 274 39.14 -7.39 9.07
N VAL A 275 38.34 -6.33 9.07
CA VAL A 275 38.64 -5.08 8.35
C VAL A 275 39.94 -4.42 8.87
N ALA A 276 40.12 -4.35 10.19
CA ALA A 276 41.34 -3.80 10.77
C ALA A 276 42.58 -4.61 10.34
N LYS A 277 42.50 -5.94 10.41
CA LYS A 277 43.59 -6.83 9.97
C LYS A 277 43.95 -6.66 8.49
N ILE A 278 42.94 -6.54 7.61
CA ILE A 278 43.17 -6.31 6.19
C ILE A 278 43.85 -4.96 5.94
N LYS A 279 43.41 -3.89 6.63
CA LYS A 279 44.03 -2.59 6.51
C LYS A 279 45.52 -2.64 6.93
N GLN A 280 45.79 -3.21 8.09
CA GLN A 280 47.16 -3.37 8.58
C GLN A 280 48.01 -4.21 7.61
N TYR A 281 47.44 -5.29 7.06
CA TYR A 281 48.11 -6.14 6.09
C TYR A 281 48.40 -5.40 4.77
N ARG A 282 47.46 -4.64 4.23
CA ARG A 282 47.63 -3.82 3.01
C ARG A 282 48.69 -2.71 3.22
N GLU A 283 48.74 -2.10 4.39
CA GLU A 283 49.76 -1.09 4.73
C GLU A 283 51.15 -1.71 4.86
N SER A 284 51.27 -2.92 5.39
CA SER A 284 52.54 -3.64 5.51
C SER A 284 53.08 -4.18 4.17
N LEU A 285 52.20 -4.39 3.19
CA LEU A 285 52.53 -4.95 1.86
C LEU A 285 53.05 -3.94 0.86
N GLN A 286 53.13 -2.64 1.18
CA GLN A 286 53.74 -1.64 0.27
C GLN A 286 55.23 -1.95 -0.07
N GLY A 287 55.81 -3.00 0.50
CA GLY A 287 57.18 -3.44 0.25
C GLY A 287 57.39 -4.89 -0.23
N LEU A 288 56.34 -5.74 -0.31
CA LEU A 288 56.51 -7.17 -0.61
C LEU A 288 55.56 -7.67 -1.73
N LEU A 289 56.12 -8.16 -2.81
CA LEU A 289 55.45 -8.47 -4.08
C LEU A 289 54.82 -9.90 -4.18
N PHE A 290 54.94 -10.76 -3.17
CA PHE A 290 54.52 -12.15 -3.25
C PHE A 290 53.77 -12.64 -1.99
N ASP A 291 52.63 -13.32 -2.17
CA ASP A 291 51.82 -14.09 -1.20
C ASP A 291 50.61 -13.40 -0.55
N SER A 292 50.11 -12.31 -1.14
CA SER A 292 49.06 -11.51 -0.49
C SER A 292 47.63 -12.02 -0.64
N ALA A 293 47.33 -12.78 -1.71
CA ALA A 293 45.95 -13.18 -2.03
C ALA A 293 45.39 -14.25 -1.07
N ASN A 294 46.18 -15.27 -0.75
CA ASN A 294 45.74 -16.39 0.09
C ASN A 294 45.53 -15.94 1.54
N THR A 295 46.44 -15.12 2.09
CA THR A 295 46.32 -14.61 3.47
C THR A 295 45.09 -13.73 3.67
N ILE A 296 44.76 -12.88 2.69
CA ILE A 296 43.55 -12.06 2.76
C ILE A 296 42.30 -12.91 2.65
N THR A 297 42.32 -13.94 1.79
CA THR A 297 41.22 -14.90 1.66
C THR A 297 40.96 -15.64 2.96
N ASP A 298 42.00 -16.09 3.66
CA ASP A 298 41.90 -16.77 4.97
C ASP A 298 41.33 -15.85 6.06
N ILE A 299 41.78 -14.57 6.09
CA ILE A 299 41.24 -13.56 7.02
C ILE A 299 39.76 -13.30 6.78
N LEU A 300 39.32 -13.27 5.53
CA LEU A 300 37.96 -12.94 5.13
C LEU A 300 37.03 -14.17 5.10
N SER A 301 37.58 -15.39 5.14
CA SER A 301 36.75 -16.60 5.16
C SER A 301 35.80 -16.58 6.35
N PHE A 302 34.64 -17.15 6.17
CA PHE A 302 33.69 -17.41 7.24
C PHE A 302 33.19 -18.84 7.15
N GLN A 303 32.82 -19.39 8.31
CA GLN A 303 32.24 -20.72 8.34
C GLN A 303 30.76 -20.65 8.02
N GLU A 304 30.26 -21.60 7.26
CA GLU A 304 28.83 -21.78 7.09
C GLU A 304 28.18 -22.01 8.45
N ALA A 305 27.13 -21.27 8.69
CA ALA A 305 26.39 -21.32 9.91
C ALA A 305 25.01 -21.96 9.70
N LYS A 306 24.29 -22.16 10.79
CA LYS A 306 22.91 -22.66 10.73
C LYS A 306 22.07 -21.73 9.84
N PRO A 307 21.27 -22.29 8.89
CA PRO A 307 20.34 -21.49 8.10
C PRO A 307 19.39 -20.67 8.98
N LEU A 308 19.05 -19.47 8.54
CA LEU A 308 18.01 -18.67 9.17
C LEU A 308 16.64 -19.35 8.99
N GLU A 309 15.83 -19.29 10.03
CA GLU A 309 14.42 -19.64 9.89
C GLU A 309 13.72 -18.66 8.91
N PRO A 310 12.85 -19.15 8.00
CA PRO A 310 12.19 -18.30 7.00
C PRO A 310 11.48 -17.07 7.59
N LEU A 311 10.82 -17.22 8.74
CA LEU A 311 10.14 -16.13 9.42
C LEU A 311 11.13 -15.08 9.96
N GLU A 312 12.30 -15.51 10.43
CA GLU A 312 13.36 -14.61 10.91
C GLU A 312 13.92 -13.78 9.75
N ALA A 313 14.17 -14.41 8.61
CA ALA A 313 14.62 -13.72 7.40
C ALA A 313 13.60 -12.65 6.94
N LEU A 314 12.31 -12.96 6.98
CA LEU A 314 11.24 -12.00 6.66
C LEU A 314 11.16 -10.86 7.69
N ASN A 315 11.33 -11.15 8.98
CA ASN A 315 11.38 -10.12 10.02
C ASN A 315 12.57 -9.17 9.82
N PHE A 316 13.71 -9.67 9.37
CA PHE A 316 14.86 -8.85 9.00
C PHE A 316 14.54 -7.93 7.80
N GLU A 317 13.89 -8.45 6.76
CA GLU A 317 13.43 -7.61 5.64
C GLU A 317 12.53 -6.48 6.14
N LYS A 318 11.51 -6.80 6.94
CA LYS A 318 10.60 -5.78 7.51
C LYS A 318 11.31 -4.74 8.36
N GLU A 319 12.33 -5.15 9.15
CA GLU A 319 13.15 -4.24 9.97
C GLU A 319 13.88 -3.19 9.13
N VAL A 320 14.49 -3.60 8.01
CA VAL A 320 15.41 -2.76 7.24
C VAL A 320 14.81 -2.18 5.95
N LEU A 321 13.76 -2.79 5.40
CA LEU A 321 13.04 -2.32 4.21
C LEU A 321 11.70 -1.65 4.57
N GLY A 322 11.11 -2.03 5.71
CA GLY A 322 9.79 -1.59 6.16
C GLY A 322 8.63 -2.50 5.72
N PHE A 323 8.89 -3.50 4.89
CA PHE A 323 7.92 -4.49 4.38
C PHE A 323 8.62 -5.81 4.00
N TYR A 324 7.83 -6.82 3.66
CA TYR A 324 8.33 -8.09 3.17
C TYR A 324 8.50 -8.06 1.64
N ILE A 325 9.63 -8.50 1.11
CA ILE A 325 9.90 -8.50 -0.32
C ILE A 325 10.08 -9.91 -0.90
N SER A 326 10.65 -10.84 -0.13
CA SER A 326 10.94 -12.18 -0.60
C SER A 326 9.81 -13.18 -0.38
N GLY A 327 8.73 -12.76 0.28
CA GLY A 327 7.55 -13.58 0.58
C GLY A 327 6.74 -12.95 1.71
N HIS A 328 5.57 -13.51 1.98
CA HIS A 328 4.73 -13.06 3.10
C HIS A 328 4.77 -14.10 4.23
N PRO A 329 4.85 -13.70 5.52
CA PRO A 329 4.88 -14.65 6.65
C PRO A 329 3.70 -15.62 6.68
N LEU A 330 2.58 -15.20 6.15
CA LEU A 330 1.34 -15.97 6.10
C LEU A 330 1.25 -16.93 4.90
N THR A 331 2.20 -16.93 3.97
CA THR A 331 2.15 -17.78 2.76
C THR A 331 2.00 -19.26 3.14
N HIS A 332 2.78 -19.73 4.10
CA HIS A 332 2.71 -21.11 4.58
C HIS A 332 1.46 -21.41 5.43
N ARG A 333 0.70 -20.38 5.81
CA ARG A 333 -0.54 -20.48 6.58
C ARG A 333 -1.79 -20.19 5.74
N LYS A 334 -1.65 -20.05 4.41
CA LYS A 334 -2.76 -19.72 3.50
C LYS A 334 -3.98 -20.62 3.74
N LYS A 335 -3.77 -21.94 3.84
CA LYS A 335 -4.84 -22.91 4.13
C LYS A 335 -5.54 -22.60 5.46
N ASP A 336 -4.78 -22.35 6.51
CA ASP A 336 -5.32 -22.03 7.82
C ASP A 336 -6.13 -20.74 7.82
N LEU A 337 -5.63 -19.69 7.16
CA LEU A 337 -6.32 -18.41 7.07
C LEU A 337 -7.67 -18.55 6.37
N ILE A 338 -7.73 -19.30 5.29
CA ILE A 338 -8.96 -19.57 4.56
C ILE A 338 -9.92 -20.40 5.42
N ALA A 339 -9.40 -21.46 6.10
CA ALA A 339 -10.21 -22.34 6.93
C ALA A 339 -10.94 -21.63 8.08
N TYR A 340 -10.30 -20.61 8.66
CA TYR A 340 -10.78 -19.92 9.86
C TYR A 340 -11.27 -18.49 9.61
N SER A 341 -11.50 -18.13 8.34
CA SER A 341 -12.15 -16.87 7.94
C SER A 341 -13.32 -17.14 6.99
N ASN A 342 -14.33 -16.27 7.00
CA ASN A 342 -15.41 -16.28 5.99
C ASN A 342 -15.29 -15.13 4.99
N TYR A 343 -14.31 -14.23 5.19
CA TYR A 343 -14.02 -13.13 4.26
C TYR A 343 -12.53 -12.87 4.21
N ARG A 344 -12.00 -12.66 3.00
CA ARG A 344 -10.69 -12.05 2.77
C ARG A 344 -10.79 -10.56 3.09
N LEU A 345 -9.71 -9.96 3.61
CA LEU A 345 -9.73 -8.56 4.00
C LEU A 345 -9.92 -7.60 2.82
N ASP A 346 -9.37 -7.92 1.63
CA ASP A 346 -9.54 -7.14 0.41
C ASP A 346 -11.00 -7.12 -0.13
N LYS A 347 -11.82 -8.07 0.28
CA LYS A 347 -13.23 -8.17 -0.14
C LYS A 347 -14.20 -7.43 0.80
N LEU A 348 -13.77 -7.06 2.01
CA LEU A 348 -14.61 -6.36 2.97
C LEU A 348 -15.23 -5.05 2.41
N PRO A 349 -14.50 -4.19 1.67
CA PRO A 349 -15.07 -2.98 1.08
C PRO A 349 -16.13 -3.24 -0.01
N GLN A 350 -16.12 -4.43 -0.61
CA GLN A 350 -17.03 -4.80 -1.70
C GLN A 350 -18.37 -5.37 -1.20
N LEU A 351 -18.52 -5.58 0.11
CA LEU A 351 -19.75 -6.10 0.69
C LEU A 351 -20.88 -5.07 0.51
N LYS A 352 -21.75 -5.32 -0.50
CA LYS A 352 -22.91 -4.48 -0.82
C LYS A 352 -23.98 -4.59 0.27
N GLY A 353 -24.69 -3.51 0.55
CA GLY A 353 -25.80 -3.44 1.51
C GLY A 353 -25.38 -2.70 2.79
N ASN A 354 -26.25 -2.76 3.82
CA ASN A 354 -25.92 -2.23 5.17
C ASN A 354 -24.73 -3.01 5.74
N ALA A 355 -23.50 -2.62 5.32
CA ALA A 355 -22.25 -3.20 5.81
C ALA A 355 -22.06 -2.93 7.31
N ASP A 356 -22.86 -1.99 7.87
CA ASP A 356 -22.85 -1.68 9.28
C ASP A 356 -23.45 -2.85 10.07
N ARG A 357 -22.66 -3.38 11.00
CA ARG A 357 -22.97 -4.54 11.86
C ARG A 357 -23.09 -5.90 11.15
N LYS A 358 -22.45 -6.08 10.00
CA LYS A 358 -22.33 -7.41 9.41
C LYS A 358 -21.36 -8.27 10.22
N ALA A 359 -21.82 -9.45 10.66
CA ALA A 359 -20.97 -10.41 11.35
C ALA A 359 -19.90 -10.94 10.39
N VAL A 360 -18.63 -10.89 10.81
CA VAL A 360 -17.49 -11.38 10.05
C VAL A 360 -16.60 -12.24 10.92
N ARG A 361 -15.97 -13.23 10.30
CA ARG A 361 -14.82 -13.95 10.84
C ARG A 361 -13.66 -13.74 9.90
N ILE A 362 -12.58 -13.16 10.39
CA ILE A 362 -11.36 -12.91 9.64
C ILE A 362 -10.19 -13.63 10.30
N ALA A 363 -9.19 -13.97 9.50
CA ALA A 363 -7.94 -14.54 10.01
C ALA A 363 -6.75 -13.82 9.41
N GLY A 364 -5.71 -13.60 10.20
CA GLY A 364 -4.53 -12.87 9.77
C GLY A 364 -3.52 -12.71 10.90
N MET A 365 -2.49 -11.93 10.62
CA MET A 365 -1.41 -11.60 11.55
C MET A 365 -1.59 -10.19 12.12
N ILE A 366 -1.36 -10.03 13.40
CA ILE A 366 -1.40 -8.72 14.07
C ILE A 366 -0.13 -7.96 13.75
N THR A 367 -0.26 -6.83 13.03
CA THR A 367 0.88 -6.00 12.57
C THR A 367 1.10 -4.73 13.38
N SER A 368 0.09 -4.26 14.11
CA SER A 368 0.25 -3.16 15.06
C SER A 368 -0.73 -3.29 16.22
N VAL A 369 -0.33 -2.80 17.41
CA VAL A 369 -1.19 -2.79 18.61
C VAL A 369 -1.00 -1.47 19.35
N LYS A 370 -2.13 -0.80 19.65
CA LYS A 370 -2.18 0.40 20.50
C LYS A 370 -3.16 0.13 21.64
N LYS A 371 -2.64 0.00 22.85
CA LYS A 371 -3.46 -0.07 24.08
C LYS A 371 -3.75 1.36 24.55
N LEU A 372 -5.01 1.69 24.77
CA LEU A 372 -5.51 3.03 25.02
C LEU A 372 -6.46 3.01 26.23
N ILE A 373 -6.68 4.18 26.82
CA ILE A 373 -7.65 4.36 27.91
C ILE A 373 -8.78 5.29 27.43
N SER A 374 -10.01 4.86 27.54
CA SER A 374 -11.19 5.66 27.18
C SER A 374 -11.24 6.97 28.00
N LYS A 375 -11.44 8.09 27.32
CA LYS A 375 -11.50 9.41 27.97
C LYS A 375 -12.71 9.53 28.91
N THR A 376 -13.82 8.93 28.56
CA THR A 376 -15.09 9.04 29.29
C THR A 376 -15.21 8.07 30.45
N LYS A 377 -14.91 6.79 30.22
CA LYS A 377 -15.11 5.74 31.24
C LYS A 377 -13.84 5.32 31.97
N LYS A 378 -12.66 5.82 31.54
CA LYS A 378 -11.35 5.44 32.09
C LYS A 378 -11.05 3.93 32.00
N GLU A 379 -11.73 3.21 31.09
CA GLU A 379 -11.57 1.78 30.84
C GLU A 379 -10.54 1.52 29.74
N PRO A 380 -9.74 0.46 29.81
CA PRO A 380 -8.78 0.11 28.78
C PRO A 380 -9.48 -0.48 27.55
N TYR A 381 -8.96 -0.14 26.36
CA TYR A 381 -9.35 -0.72 25.09
C TYR A 381 -8.16 -0.81 24.16
N ALA A 382 -8.25 -1.50 23.04
CA ALA A 382 -7.17 -1.56 22.06
C ALA A 382 -7.65 -1.25 20.66
N ARG A 383 -6.81 -0.56 19.90
CA ARG A 383 -6.82 -0.52 18.44
C ARG A 383 -5.63 -1.30 17.92
N PHE A 384 -5.86 -2.18 16.97
CA PHE A 384 -4.82 -2.99 16.38
C PHE A 384 -5.13 -3.25 14.91
N LYS A 385 -4.09 -3.55 14.13
CA LYS A 385 -4.23 -3.85 12.71
C LYS A 385 -4.02 -5.35 12.51
N ILE A 386 -4.89 -5.97 11.73
CA ILE A 386 -4.74 -7.35 11.26
C ILE A 386 -4.50 -7.35 9.76
N GLU A 387 -3.61 -8.20 9.29
CA GLU A 387 -3.18 -8.33 7.91
C GLU A 387 -3.32 -9.79 7.47
N ASP A 388 -3.92 -10.02 6.31
CA ASP A 388 -3.91 -11.31 5.62
C ASP A 388 -2.92 -11.29 4.44
N LEU A 389 -3.03 -12.22 3.50
CA LEU A 389 -2.18 -12.27 2.30
C LEU A 389 -2.49 -11.17 1.28
N TYR A 390 -3.61 -10.45 1.43
CA TYR A 390 -4.19 -9.61 0.38
C TYR A 390 -4.38 -8.17 0.83
N SER A 391 -4.64 -7.92 2.11
CA SER A 391 -4.94 -6.59 2.63
C SER A 391 -4.78 -6.53 4.15
N SER A 392 -4.99 -5.34 4.72
CA SER A 392 -5.04 -5.13 6.16
C SER A 392 -6.28 -4.34 6.57
N VAL A 393 -6.74 -4.52 7.81
CA VAL A 393 -7.89 -3.80 8.36
C VAL A 393 -7.65 -3.38 9.80
N ASP A 394 -8.11 -2.19 10.14
CA ASP A 394 -8.09 -1.70 11.51
C ASP A 394 -9.17 -2.41 12.34
N THR A 395 -8.81 -2.81 13.54
CA THR A 395 -9.67 -3.57 14.45
C THR A 395 -9.71 -2.92 15.80
N LEU A 396 -10.90 -2.85 16.39
CA LEU A 396 -11.16 -2.27 17.70
C LEU A 396 -11.60 -3.34 18.70
N LEU A 397 -10.92 -3.42 19.83
CA LEU A 397 -11.31 -4.25 20.96
C LEU A 397 -11.82 -3.36 22.09
N PHE A 398 -13.13 -3.40 22.32
CA PHE A 398 -13.78 -2.60 23.37
C PHE A 398 -13.45 -3.08 24.78
N PRO A 399 -13.61 -2.20 25.80
CA PRO A 399 -13.32 -2.52 27.20
C PRO A 399 -13.98 -3.80 27.70
N LYS A 400 -15.22 -4.06 27.30
CA LYS A 400 -15.99 -5.24 27.70
C LYS A 400 -15.24 -6.56 27.50
N ASN A 401 -14.47 -6.66 26.42
CA ASN A 401 -13.75 -7.88 26.05
C ASN A 401 -12.23 -7.74 26.23
N PHE A 402 -11.75 -6.55 26.63
CA PHE A 402 -10.32 -6.25 26.69
C PHE A 402 -9.57 -7.12 27.68
N GLU A 403 -10.08 -7.28 28.90
CA GLU A 403 -9.43 -8.07 29.94
C GLU A 403 -9.23 -9.52 29.50
N LYS A 404 -10.24 -10.12 28.88
CA LYS A 404 -10.22 -11.50 28.41
C LYS A 404 -9.31 -11.71 27.19
N LEU A 405 -9.26 -10.76 26.26
CA LEU A 405 -8.69 -10.97 24.93
C LEU A 405 -7.38 -10.22 24.68
N SER A 406 -6.97 -9.32 25.59
CA SER A 406 -5.76 -8.51 25.40
C SER A 406 -4.45 -9.30 25.36
N SER A 407 -4.44 -10.52 25.90
CA SER A 407 -3.28 -11.44 25.85
C SER A 407 -2.96 -11.91 24.42
N TYR A 408 -3.96 -11.97 23.54
CA TYR A 408 -3.76 -12.33 22.12
C TYR A 408 -3.14 -11.19 21.30
N LEU A 409 -3.20 -9.94 21.81
CA LEU A 409 -2.74 -8.75 21.10
C LEU A 409 -1.22 -8.58 21.23
N THR A 410 -0.47 -9.46 20.56
CA THR A 410 0.98 -9.39 20.42
C THR A 410 1.34 -9.28 18.94
N LEU A 411 2.40 -8.53 18.62
CA LEU A 411 2.89 -8.39 17.24
C LEU A 411 3.26 -9.76 16.66
N ASN A 412 2.96 -9.94 15.39
CA ASN A 412 3.18 -11.17 14.61
C ASN A 412 2.37 -12.39 15.08
N ASN A 413 1.45 -12.23 16.03
CA ASN A 413 0.54 -13.31 16.41
C ASN A 413 -0.47 -13.55 15.28
N ILE A 414 -0.66 -14.81 14.88
CA ILE A 414 -1.62 -15.20 13.84
C ILE A 414 -2.90 -15.66 14.53
N VAL A 415 -3.97 -14.91 14.28
CA VAL A 415 -5.25 -15.07 14.98
C VAL A 415 -6.42 -15.15 14.02
N THR A 416 -7.52 -15.76 14.48
CA THR A 416 -8.85 -15.58 13.92
C THR A 416 -9.65 -14.69 14.84
N ILE A 417 -10.41 -13.79 14.25
CA ILE A 417 -11.22 -12.78 14.94
C ILE A 417 -12.66 -12.93 14.50
N LYS A 418 -13.56 -13.11 15.44
CA LYS A 418 -15.00 -12.97 15.22
C LYS A 418 -15.43 -11.59 15.66
N GLY A 419 -16.22 -10.90 14.84
CA GLY A 419 -16.67 -9.56 15.17
C GLY A 419 -17.65 -9.00 14.16
N TRP A 420 -17.80 -7.69 14.18
CA TRP A 420 -18.72 -6.94 13.33
C TRP A 420 -17.95 -5.95 12.45
N LEU A 421 -18.28 -5.94 11.17
CA LEU A 421 -17.80 -4.90 10.26
C LEU A 421 -18.58 -3.62 10.51
N THR A 422 -17.89 -2.49 10.63
CA THR A 422 -18.48 -1.16 10.69
C THR A 422 -17.84 -0.25 9.65
N ASN A 423 -18.61 0.72 9.18
CA ASN A 423 -18.15 1.72 8.23
C ASN A 423 -18.34 3.11 8.84
N MET A 424 -17.26 3.68 9.34
CA MET A 424 -17.27 5.06 9.84
C MET A 424 -16.64 5.99 8.82
N GLN A 425 -17.44 6.86 8.19
CA GLN A 425 -16.99 7.89 7.25
C GLN A 425 -16.20 7.34 6.04
N GLY A 426 -16.57 6.13 5.56
CA GLY A 426 -15.91 5.49 4.42
C GLY A 426 -14.68 4.64 4.79
N GLN A 427 -14.32 4.56 6.07
CA GLN A 427 -13.29 3.63 6.56
C GLN A 427 -13.94 2.41 7.19
N PHE A 428 -13.50 1.23 6.75
CA PHE A 428 -13.94 -0.03 7.29
C PHE A 428 -13.09 -0.40 8.51
N GLU A 429 -13.75 -0.66 9.65
CA GLU A 429 -13.13 -1.17 10.86
C GLU A 429 -13.86 -2.43 11.33
N ILE A 430 -13.17 -3.31 12.04
CA ILE A 430 -13.78 -4.48 12.66
C ILE A 430 -13.85 -4.26 14.17
N ILE A 431 -15.02 -4.50 14.73
CA ILE A 431 -15.21 -4.54 16.18
C ILE A 431 -15.04 -6.00 16.61
N ALA A 432 -13.94 -6.31 17.29
CA ALA A 432 -13.65 -7.65 17.76
C ALA A 432 -14.52 -8.04 18.95
N GLU A 433 -15.15 -9.21 18.86
CA GLU A 433 -15.92 -9.82 19.95
C GLU A 433 -15.20 -11.01 20.57
N ASP A 434 -14.50 -11.80 19.73
CA ASP A 434 -13.71 -12.93 20.16
C ASP A 434 -12.41 -13.00 19.33
N ILE A 435 -11.33 -13.42 19.97
CA ILE A 435 -10.00 -13.57 19.36
C ILE A 435 -9.42 -14.88 19.86
N MET A 436 -8.86 -15.69 18.96
CA MET A 436 -8.13 -16.90 19.31
C MET A 436 -6.99 -17.12 18.34
N THR A 437 -5.97 -17.86 18.76
CA THR A 437 -4.90 -18.28 17.83
C THR A 437 -5.46 -19.29 16.82
N ILE A 438 -4.78 -19.41 15.67
CA ILE A 438 -5.16 -20.43 14.68
C ILE A 438 -5.10 -21.84 15.26
N ASP A 439 -4.14 -22.13 16.14
CA ASP A 439 -4.00 -23.45 16.75
C ASP A 439 -5.13 -23.75 17.77
N GLU A 440 -5.64 -22.75 18.48
CA GLU A 440 -6.85 -22.87 19.29
C GLU A 440 -8.08 -23.06 18.41
N ALA A 441 -8.17 -22.33 17.30
CA ALA A 441 -9.27 -22.48 16.35
C ALA A 441 -9.30 -23.90 15.76
N LYS A 442 -8.14 -24.48 15.41
CA LYS A 442 -8.01 -25.87 14.94
C LYS A 442 -8.56 -26.89 15.96
N LYS A 443 -8.28 -26.67 17.23
CA LYS A 443 -8.78 -27.56 18.30
C LYS A 443 -10.28 -27.41 18.56
N LYS A 444 -10.77 -26.14 18.53
CA LYS A 444 -12.15 -25.82 18.87
C LYS A 444 -13.12 -26.08 17.70
N PHE A 445 -12.66 -25.87 16.50
CA PHE A 445 -13.41 -26.02 15.26
C PHE A 445 -12.57 -26.85 14.29
N PRO A 446 -12.56 -28.20 14.40
CA PRO A 446 -11.89 -29.01 13.40
C PRO A 446 -12.43 -28.63 12.02
N SER A 447 -11.54 -28.17 11.16
CA SER A 447 -11.92 -27.68 9.83
C SER A 447 -12.52 -28.84 9.03
N LYS A 448 -13.77 -28.72 8.67
CA LYS A 448 -14.40 -29.54 7.64
C LYS A 448 -14.16 -28.85 6.29
N CYS A 449 -12.91 -28.82 5.85
CA CYS A 449 -12.64 -28.43 4.48
C CYS A 449 -12.90 -29.66 3.61
N ASP A 450 -14.01 -29.67 2.94
CA ASP A 450 -14.45 -30.82 2.17
C ASP A 450 -14.43 -30.55 0.65
N GLU A 451 -14.25 -29.30 0.23
CA GLU A 451 -14.45 -28.92 -1.18
C GLU A 451 -13.38 -27.98 -1.73
N ILE A 452 -12.88 -28.31 -2.91
CA ILE A 452 -12.09 -27.40 -3.77
C ILE A 452 -13.05 -26.85 -4.83
N ARG A 453 -13.15 -25.54 -4.97
CA ARG A 453 -13.94 -24.88 -6.00
C ARG A 453 -13.03 -24.23 -7.03
N ILE A 454 -13.20 -24.56 -8.29
CA ILE A 454 -12.43 -24.04 -9.42
C ILE A 454 -13.35 -23.16 -10.24
N LYS A 455 -13.07 -21.86 -10.32
CA LYS A 455 -13.88 -20.83 -10.99
C LYS A 455 -13.32 -20.50 -12.37
N PHE A 456 -14.16 -20.47 -13.37
CA PHE A 456 -13.81 -19.98 -14.70
C PHE A 456 -15.05 -19.61 -15.52
N SER A 457 -14.86 -18.81 -16.56
CA SER A 457 -15.96 -18.39 -17.44
C SER A 457 -16.52 -19.59 -18.22
N VAL A 458 -17.84 -19.67 -18.33
CA VAL A 458 -18.54 -20.69 -19.12
C VAL A 458 -18.03 -20.74 -20.57
N THR A 459 -17.60 -19.62 -21.14
CA THR A 459 -17.07 -19.53 -22.51
C THR A 459 -15.72 -20.21 -22.72
N ARG A 460 -15.03 -20.58 -21.64
CA ARG A 460 -13.73 -21.28 -21.68
C ARG A 460 -13.85 -22.79 -21.47
N PHE A 461 -15.04 -23.28 -21.12
CA PHE A 461 -15.24 -24.69 -20.89
C PHE A 461 -15.43 -25.41 -22.23
N ASP A 462 -14.43 -26.21 -22.60
CA ASP A 462 -14.44 -27.08 -23.79
C ASP A 462 -13.85 -28.45 -23.41
N ASP A 463 -14.00 -29.41 -24.35
CA ASP A 463 -13.52 -30.79 -24.15
C ASP A 463 -12.01 -30.86 -23.85
N THR A 464 -11.23 -29.93 -24.41
CA THR A 464 -9.77 -29.87 -24.20
C THR A 464 -9.43 -29.46 -22.77
N LEU A 465 -10.09 -28.42 -22.26
CA LEU A 465 -9.92 -27.96 -20.88
C LEU A 465 -10.34 -29.04 -19.89
N GLU A 466 -11.46 -29.74 -20.19
CA GLU A 466 -11.95 -30.83 -19.34
C GLU A 466 -10.93 -31.96 -19.26
N GLU A 467 -10.34 -32.38 -20.39
CA GLU A 467 -9.33 -33.44 -20.39
C GLU A 467 -8.05 -33.06 -19.65
N GLU A 468 -7.56 -31.83 -19.79
CA GLU A 468 -6.39 -31.35 -19.07
C GLU A 468 -6.65 -31.24 -17.56
N LEU A 469 -7.83 -30.76 -17.14
CA LEU A 469 -8.23 -30.75 -15.74
C LEU A 469 -8.27 -32.18 -15.15
N LYS A 470 -8.82 -33.15 -15.90
CA LYS A 470 -8.82 -34.57 -15.49
C LYS A 470 -7.42 -35.13 -15.27
N LYS A 471 -6.45 -34.74 -16.10
CA LYS A 471 -5.03 -35.12 -15.90
C LYS A 471 -4.48 -34.53 -14.61
N ILE A 472 -4.71 -33.24 -14.35
CA ILE A 472 -4.28 -32.57 -13.12
C ILE A 472 -4.91 -33.25 -11.89
N PHE A 473 -6.21 -33.52 -11.89
CA PHE A 473 -6.89 -34.18 -10.77
C PHE A 473 -6.33 -35.57 -10.46
N LYS A 474 -5.92 -36.32 -11.48
CA LYS A 474 -5.27 -37.62 -11.31
C LYS A 474 -3.86 -37.51 -10.71
N VAL A 475 -3.09 -36.48 -11.10
CA VAL A 475 -1.74 -36.23 -10.54
C VAL A 475 -1.83 -35.83 -9.07
N TYR A 476 -2.82 -35.01 -8.71
CA TYR A 476 -3.00 -34.49 -7.35
C TYR A 476 -4.16 -35.17 -6.61
N ALA A 477 -4.30 -36.51 -6.78
CA ALA A 477 -5.36 -37.25 -6.12
C ALA A 477 -5.30 -37.08 -4.58
N GLY A 478 -6.44 -36.81 -3.95
CA GLY A 478 -6.53 -36.46 -2.54
C GLY A 478 -7.85 -36.87 -1.89
N LYS A 479 -8.32 -36.07 -0.92
CA LYS A 479 -9.52 -36.38 -0.13
C LYS A 479 -10.64 -35.34 -0.27
N MET A 480 -10.38 -34.20 -0.92
CA MET A 480 -11.34 -33.09 -1.03
C MET A 480 -12.11 -33.20 -2.33
N LYS A 481 -13.42 -33.03 -2.27
CA LYS A 481 -14.29 -32.98 -3.45
C LYS A 481 -13.93 -31.77 -4.30
N VAL A 482 -13.98 -31.94 -5.62
CA VAL A 482 -13.72 -30.87 -6.59
C VAL A 482 -15.01 -30.43 -7.24
N TYR A 483 -15.30 -29.14 -7.16
CA TYR A 483 -16.42 -28.47 -7.82
C TYR A 483 -15.92 -27.51 -8.89
N LEU A 484 -16.53 -27.54 -10.07
CA LEU A 484 -16.31 -26.55 -11.13
C LEU A 484 -17.40 -25.49 -11.02
N ILE A 485 -17.00 -24.23 -10.89
CA ILE A 485 -17.90 -23.09 -10.82
C ILE A 485 -17.81 -22.33 -12.14
N LEU A 486 -18.81 -22.54 -12.99
CA LEU A 486 -18.93 -21.86 -14.28
C LEU A 486 -19.60 -20.51 -14.07
N GLU A 487 -18.89 -19.43 -14.38
CA GLU A 487 -19.41 -18.06 -14.29
C GLU A 487 -20.01 -17.64 -15.63
N ASP A 488 -21.33 -17.45 -15.67
CA ASP A 488 -22.07 -16.92 -16.83
C ASP A 488 -22.59 -15.52 -16.49
N PRO A 489 -22.14 -14.46 -17.20
CA PRO A 489 -22.58 -13.09 -16.96
C PRO A 489 -24.08 -12.86 -17.16
N LEU A 490 -24.76 -13.72 -17.96
CA LEU A 490 -26.16 -13.57 -18.31
C LEU A 490 -27.09 -14.42 -17.41
N HIS A 491 -26.63 -15.62 -17.01
CA HIS A 491 -27.50 -16.61 -16.36
C HIS A 491 -27.06 -16.93 -14.91
N GLY A 492 -25.95 -16.32 -14.44
CA GLY A 492 -25.39 -16.57 -13.11
C GLY A 492 -24.41 -17.74 -13.06
N ASN A 493 -24.03 -18.15 -11.86
CA ASN A 493 -23.00 -19.18 -11.66
C ASN A 493 -23.61 -20.56 -11.57
N PHE A 494 -23.03 -21.54 -12.29
CA PHE A 494 -23.38 -22.95 -12.22
C PHE A 494 -22.30 -23.70 -11.44
N SER A 495 -22.71 -24.58 -10.53
CA SER A 495 -21.79 -25.45 -9.79
C SER A 495 -21.93 -26.89 -10.24
N ILE A 496 -20.84 -27.50 -10.67
CA ILE A 496 -20.79 -28.90 -11.13
C ILE A 496 -19.91 -29.67 -10.15
N GLU A 497 -20.45 -30.67 -9.47
CA GLU A 497 -19.67 -31.61 -8.66
C GLU A 497 -18.98 -32.60 -9.60
N THR A 498 -17.67 -32.73 -9.48
CA THR A 498 -16.91 -33.71 -10.25
C THR A 498 -16.81 -35.03 -9.48
N GLU A 499 -16.51 -36.13 -10.18
CA GLU A 499 -16.21 -37.42 -9.54
C GLU A 499 -14.82 -37.50 -8.90
N TYR A 500 -14.00 -36.43 -9.06
CA TYR A 500 -12.61 -36.40 -8.63
C TYR A 500 -12.47 -35.88 -7.20
N LEU A 501 -11.52 -36.51 -6.48
CA LEU A 501 -11.03 -36.05 -5.19
C LEU A 501 -9.60 -35.58 -5.35
N SER A 502 -9.27 -34.36 -4.95
CA SER A 502 -7.93 -33.80 -5.08
C SER A 502 -7.34 -33.34 -3.74
N ASP A 503 -6.01 -33.18 -3.71
CA ASP A 503 -5.33 -32.49 -2.63
C ASP A 503 -5.11 -31.02 -3.00
N TYR A 504 -5.35 -30.14 -2.04
CA TYR A 504 -5.14 -28.69 -2.21
C TYR A 504 -3.69 -28.35 -1.85
N SER A 505 -2.81 -28.40 -2.84
CA SER A 505 -1.39 -28.05 -2.72
C SER A 505 -1.04 -26.84 -3.59
N ASP A 506 0.07 -26.17 -3.28
CA ASP A 506 0.50 -25.00 -4.06
C ASP A 506 0.80 -25.40 -5.53
N ASN A 507 1.31 -26.60 -5.76
CA ASN A 507 1.53 -27.13 -7.10
C ASN A 507 0.21 -27.37 -7.85
N PHE A 508 -0.78 -27.98 -7.18
CA PHE A 508 -2.12 -28.15 -7.73
C PHE A 508 -2.74 -26.82 -8.14
N ILE A 509 -2.67 -25.83 -7.26
CA ILE A 509 -3.21 -24.49 -7.53
C ILE A 509 -2.51 -23.87 -8.74
N ASN A 510 -1.18 -23.91 -8.77
CA ASN A 510 -0.39 -23.34 -9.87
C ASN A 510 -0.72 -23.99 -11.22
N ASP A 511 -0.83 -25.31 -11.27
CA ASP A 511 -1.12 -26.04 -12.50
C ASP A 511 -2.54 -25.72 -13.00
N VAL A 512 -3.53 -25.71 -12.11
CA VAL A 512 -4.91 -25.33 -12.47
C VAL A 512 -5.01 -23.87 -12.91
N GLU A 513 -4.41 -22.93 -12.16
CA GLU A 513 -4.43 -21.50 -12.50
C GLU A 513 -3.68 -21.20 -13.79
N THR A 514 -2.60 -21.93 -14.08
CA THR A 514 -1.87 -21.82 -15.35
C THR A 514 -2.73 -22.31 -16.52
N LEU A 515 -3.39 -23.45 -16.35
CA LEU A 515 -4.27 -24.00 -17.37
C LEU A 515 -5.46 -23.09 -17.66
N ILE A 516 -6.12 -22.58 -16.62
CA ILE A 516 -7.27 -21.67 -16.73
C ILE A 516 -6.82 -20.27 -17.19
N GLY A 517 -5.57 -19.87 -16.91
CA GLY A 517 -5.04 -18.54 -17.22
C GLY A 517 -5.59 -17.43 -16.31
N PHE A 518 -6.07 -17.79 -15.11
CA PHE A 518 -6.65 -16.85 -14.15
C PHE A 518 -6.13 -17.13 -12.73
N LYS A 519 -5.53 -16.13 -12.08
CA LYS A 519 -5.12 -16.22 -10.68
C LYS A 519 -6.33 -16.18 -9.74
N ASP A 520 -6.20 -16.84 -8.59
CA ASP A 520 -7.27 -16.97 -7.58
C ASP A 520 -8.53 -17.68 -8.11
N SER A 521 -8.40 -18.49 -9.17
CA SER A 521 -9.49 -19.32 -9.68
C SER A 521 -9.76 -20.55 -8.83
N VAL A 522 -8.83 -20.97 -7.96
CA VAL A 522 -8.95 -22.14 -7.10
C VAL A 522 -9.20 -21.71 -5.66
N GLU A 523 -10.38 -22.05 -5.13
CA GLU A 523 -10.78 -21.70 -3.77
C GLU A 523 -11.07 -22.95 -2.93
N LEU A 524 -10.78 -22.87 -1.62
CA LEU A 524 -11.27 -23.82 -0.63
C LEU A 524 -12.64 -23.37 -0.12
N HIS A 525 -13.59 -24.29 -0.07
CA HIS A 525 -14.89 -24.04 0.53
C HIS A 525 -15.10 -24.93 1.76
N TYR A 526 -15.55 -24.30 2.83
CA TYR A 526 -15.83 -24.95 4.10
C TYR A 526 -17.34 -25.03 4.26
N THR A 527 -17.88 -26.22 4.39
CA THR A 527 -19.27 -26.43 4.79
C THR A 527 -19.40 -26.15 6.28
N ASP A 528 -20.34 -25.29 6.66
CA ASP A 528 -20.62 -24.92 8.07
C ASP A 528 -21.01 -26.10 8.96
#